data_c8aba77c3854ffe9fd9b7b092e97de29
#
_entry.id   c8aba77c3854ffe9fd9b7b092e97de29
#
_cell.length_a   1.000
_cell.length_b   1.000
_cell.length_c   1.000
_cell.angle_alpha   90.00
_cell.angle_beta   90.00
_cell.angle_gamma   90.00
#
_symmetry.space_group_name_H-M   'P 1'
#
loop_
_entity.id
_entity.type
_entity.pdbx_description
1 polymer ?
#
loop_
_entity_poly.entity_id
_entity_poly.type
_entity_poly.pdbx_seq_one_letter_code
_entity_poly.pdbx_strand_id
1 'polypeptide(L)'
;NGSNYKEKRSSRLFSTGWRGAGSYSGTELSGSRPAELTVAEDWVSDPTTEAQKQYCQTESVYRDFVYENYTQTDADTVKLMNEIFWDDYDPESDGIYSALSQVRTVLNNNVKYVEKPMAAPESYDPIRYFLTKSRQGNSMLYASAAVESLRVHGIPARYVEGYFVSEEQSAANGGKVSLTGKDAHAWVEVYFDGIGWLPVDVTP
;
A
#
# COMPACT_ATOMS: atom_id res chain seq x y z
N ASN A 1 -5.51 -10.96 -22.59
CA ASN A 1 -6.17 -11.53 -21.41
C ASN A 1 -5.46 -11.20 -20.08
N GLY A 2 -4.27 -10.62 -20.12
CA GLY A 2 -3.54 -10.19 -18.91
C GLY A 2 -4.11 -8.93 -18.27
N SER A 3 -4.74 -8.05 -19.06
CA SER A 3 -5.39 -6.83 -18.57
C SER A 3 -6.56 -7.14 -17.61
N ASN A 4 -7.39 -8.09 -17.97
CA ASN A 4 -8.56 -8.45 -17.16
C ASN A 4 -8.20 -9.04 -15.78
N TYR A 5 -7.08 -9.76 -15.71
CA TYR A 5 -6.62 -10.29 -14.43
C TYR A 5 -6.08 -9.18 -13.51
N LYS A 6 -5.35 -8.24 -14.09
CA LYS A 6 -4.77 -7.10 -13.36
C LYS A 6 -5.85 -6.13 -12.85
N GLU A 7 -6.85 -5.84 -13.69
CA GLU A 7 -8.00 -5.01 -13.32
C GLU A 7 -8.86 -5.67 -12.22
N LYS A 8 -9.13 -6.96 -12.36
CA LYS A 8 -9.92 -7.70 -11.38
C LYS A 8 -9.23 -7.79 -10.02
N ARG A 9 -7.91 -7.89 -10.01
CA ARG A 9 -7.11 -7.92 -8.78
C ARG A 9 -6.98 -6.55 -8.15
N SER A 10 -6.79 -5.52 -8.95
CA SER A 10 -6.77 -4.13 -8.49
C SER A 10 -8.11 -3.73 -7.89
N SER A 11 -9.23 -4.06 -8.53
CA SER A 11 -10.56 -3.77 -7.98
C SER A 11 -10.82 -4.48 -6.66
N ARG A 12 -10.35 -5.72 -6.49
CA ARG A 12 -10.47 -6.41 -5.20
C ARG A 12 -9.70 -5.71 -4.08
N LEU A 13 -8.47 -5.30 -4.34
CA LEU A 13 -7.68 -4.60 -3.33
C LEU A 13 -8.25 -3.23 -2.99
N PHE A 14 -8.88 -2.54 -3.93
CA PHE A 14 -9.49 -1.24 -3.69
C PHE A 14 -10.91 -1.30 -3.17
N SER A 15 -11.76 -2.14 -3.74
CA SER A 15 -13.18 -2.18 -3.39
C SER A 15 -13.48 -3.00 -2.15
N THR A 16 -12.73 -4.05 -1.95
CA THR A 16 -12.96 -4.97 -0.85
C THR A 16 -11.82 -4.97 0.13
N GLY A 17 -10.66 -4.65 -0.35
CA GLY A 17 -9.38 -4.80 0.22
C GLY A 17 -9.33 -4.59 1.71
N TRP A 18 -8.37 -3.93 2.09
CA TRP A 18 -8.07 -3.63 3.48
C TRP A 18 -9.23 -3.06 4.29
N ARG A 19 -10.33 -2.69 3.67
CA ARG A 19 -11.58 -2.29 4.34
C ARG A 19 -12.50 -3.45 4.70
N GLY A 20 -12.06 -4.66 4.46
CA GLY A 20 -12.77 -5.84 4.91
C GLY A 20 -13.98 -6.26 4.10
N ALA A 21 -14.10 -5.80 2.86
CA ALA A 21 -15.13 -6.31 1.97
C ALA A 21 -14.58 -7.46 1.12
N GLY A 22 -15.38 -8.44 0.85
CA GLY A 22 -15.00 -9.58 0.03
C GLY A 22 -13.97 -10.50 0.67
N SER A 23 -13.11 -11.08 -0.13
CA SER A 23 -12.09 -12.04 0.29
C SER A 23 -10.92 -11.47 1.08
N TYR A 24 -10.80 -10.16 1.15
CA TYR A 24 -9.76 -9.47 1.91
C TYR A 24 -10.38 -8.79 3.13
N SER A 25 -10.78 -9.58 4.09
CA SER A 25 -11.35 -9.09 5.35
C SER A 25 -10.29 -8.55 6.30
N GLY A 26 -10.71 -7.89 7.36
CA GLY A 26 -9.79 -7.50 8.43
C GLY A 26 -9.05 -8.66 9.08
N THR A 27 -9.56 -9.89 8.93
CA THR A 27 -8.90 -11.11 9.41
C THR A 27 -7.62 -11.40 8.62
N GLU A 28 -7.61 -11.12 7.33
CA GLU A 28 -6.42 -11.31 6.48
C GLU A 28 -5.33 -10.29 6.81
N LEU A 29 -5.72 -9.11 7.28
CA LEU A 29 -4.80 -8.10 7.80
C LEU A 29 -4.17 -8.51 9.14
N SER A 30 -4.74 -9.46 9.83
CA SER A 30 -4.22 -9.97 11.12
C SER A 30 -3.23 -11.14 10.98
N GLY A 31 -2.63 -11.32 9.82
CA GLY A 31 -1.55 -12.27 9.59
C GLY A 31 -1.83 -13.39 8.59
N SER A 32 -3.07 -13.52 8.10
CA SER A 32 -3.40 -14.52 7.06
C SER A 32 -3.17 -13.93 5.68
N ARG A 33 -2.48 -14.65 4.81
CA ARG A 33 -2.27 -14.24 3.43
C ARG A 33 -3.50 -14.55 2.58
N PRO A 34 -3.89 -13.65 1.65
CA PRO A 34 -4.92 -13.96 0.67
C PRO A 34 -4.55 -15.20 -0.14
N ALA A 35 -5.52 -16.07 -0.40
CA ALA A 35 -5.29 -17.33 -1.10
C ALA A 35 -4.59 -17.15 -2.46
N GLU A 36 -4.91 -16.09 -3.19
CA GLU A 36 -4.27 -15.80 -4.48
C GLU A 36 -2.78 -15.47 -4.35
N LEU A 37 -2.37 -14.81 -3.25
CA LEU A 37 -0.96 -14.52 -2.98
C LEU A 37 -0.22 -15.77 -2.54
N THR A 38 -0.85 -16.62 -1.71
CA THR A 38 -0.28 -17.89 -1.29
C THR A 38 -0.02 -18.81 -2.48
N VAL A 39 -0.98 -18.94 -3.40
CA VAL A 39 -0.80 -19.76 -4.62
C VAL A 39 0.31 -19.21 -5.51
N ALA A 40 0.43 -17.89 -5.64
CA ALA A 40 1.51 -17.29 -6.42
C ALA A 40 2.89 -17.53 -5.77
N GLU A 41 2.96 -17.51 -4.44
CA GLU A 41 4.19 -17.79 -3.71
C GLU A 41 4.64 -19.25 -3.81
N ASP A 42 3.72 -20.20 -3.80
CA ASP A 42 4.06 -21.63 -3.86
C ASP A 42 4.88 -21.95 -5.13
N TRP A 43 4.46 -21.49 -6.31
CA TRP A 43 5.23 -21.74 -7.52
C TRP A 43 6.47 -20.84 -7.67
N VAL A 44 6.50 -19.68 -7.03
CA VAL A 44 7.70 -18.83 -6.97
C VAL A 44 8.79 -19.50 -6.14
N SER A 45 8.41 -20.18 -5.06
CA SER A 45 9.35 -20.93 -4.21
C SER A 45 9.88 -22.21 -4.86
N ASP A 46 9.07 -22.85 -5.71
CA ASP A 46 9.45 -24.09 -6.40
C ASP A 46 9.02 -24.05 -7.89
N PRO A 47 9.72 -23.30 -8.75
CA PRO A 47 9.38 -23.17 -10.17
C PRO A 47 9.63 -24.46 -10.91
N THR A 48 8.58 -25.04 -11.49
CA THR A 48 8.64 -26.34 -12.19
C THR A 48 8.84 -26.22 -13.70
N THR A 49 8.39 -25.14 -14.33
CA THR A 49 8.52 -24.91 -15.78
C THR A 49 9.66 -23.94 -16.09
N GLU A 50 10.18 -24.02 -17.33
CA GLU A 50 11.23 -23.08 -17.78
C GLU A 50 10.73 -21.62 -17.77
N ALA A 51 9.47 -21.36 -18.10
CA ALA A 51 8.88 -20.04 -18.03
C ALA A 51 8.85 -19.50 -16.58
N GLN A 52 8.51 -20.34 -15.60
CA GLN A 52 8.54 -19.97 -14.19
C GLN A 52 9.97 -19.69 -13.71
N LYS A 53 10.93 -20.52 -14.08
CA LYS A 53 12.34 -20.30 -13.75
C LYS A 53 12.87 -18.99 -14.33
N GLN A 54 12.56 -18.71 -15.60
CA GLN A 54 12.95 -17.46 -16.25
C GLN A 54 12.29 -16.25 -15.56
N TYR A 55 11.02 -16.36 -15.18
CA TYR A 55 10.35 -15.31 -14.40
C TYR A 55 11.05 -15.06 -13.08
N CYS A 56 11.34 -16.11 -12.29
CA CYS A 56 12.00 -15.99 -10.99
C CYS A 56 13.39 -15.36 -11.11
N GLN A 57 14.15 -15.70 -12.14
CA GLN A 57 15.46 -15.08 -12.40
C GLN A 57 15.33 -13.58 -12.72
N THR A 58 14.38 -13.22 -13.58
CA THR A 58 14.16 -11.82 -13.95
C THR A 58 13.61 -11.01 -12.78
N GLU A 59 12.70 -11.58 -12.04
CA GLU A 59 12.11 -10.97 -10.85
C GLU A 59 13.17 -10.76 -9.76
N SER A 60 14.06 -11.71 -9.54
CA SER A 60 15.14 -11.58 -8.56
C SER A 60 16.03 -10.37 -8.83
N VAL A 61 16.43 -10.14 -10.08
CA VAL A 61 17.22 -8.97 -10.47
C VAL A 61 16.41 -7.67 -10.27
N TYR A 62 15.14 -7.69 -10.63
CA TYR A 62 14.26 -6.54 -10.42
C TYR A 62 13.99 -6.28 -8.94
N ARG A 63 13.86 -7.31 -8.12
CA ARG A 63 13.69 -7.22 -6.68
C ARG A 63 14.88 -6.54 -6.02
N ASP A 64 16.12 -6.90 -6.39
CA ASP A 64 17.30 -6.23 -5.88
C ASP A 64 17.26 -4.73 -6.15
N PHE A 65 16.92 -4.34 -7.38
CA PHE A 65 16.69 -2.93 -7.73
C PHE A 65 15.59 -2.29 -6.89
N VAL A 66 14.49 -2.99 -6.64
CA VAL A 66 13.36 -2.49 -5.84
C VAL A 66 13.79 -2.23 -4.40
N TYR A 67 14.47 -3.16 -3.77
CA TYR A 67 14.95 -2.98 -2.40
C TYR A 67 15.98 -1.85 -2.29
N GLU A 68 16.87 -1.70 -3.26
CA GLU A 68 17.84 -0.61 -3.29
C GLU A 68 17.19 0.77 -3.40
N ASN A 69 16.10 0.90 -4.17
CA ASN A 69 15.54 2.21 -4.53
C ASN A 69 14.26 2.59 -3.78
N TYR A 70 13.51 1.63 -3.24
CA TYR A 70 12.19 1.89 -2.64
C TYR A 70 12.10 1.61 -1.14
N THR A 71 13.25 1.42 -0.49
CA THR A 71 13.39 1.36 0.98
C THR A 71 14.17 2.55 1.53
N GLN A 72 14.59 3.46 0.68
CA GLN A 72 15.38 4.62 1.10
C GLN A 72 14.51 5.63 1.86
N THR A 73 15.04 6.12 2.98
CA THR A 73 14.45 7.18 3.79
C THR A 73 15.57 7.92 4.53
N ASP A 74 15.31 9.14 4.99
CA ASP A 74 16.28 9.93 5.74
C ASP A 74 16.19 9.68 7.26
N ALA A 75 17.24 10.09 7.99
CA ALA A 75 17.36 9.83 9.44
C ALA A 75 16.27 10.51 10.29
N ASP A 76 15.81 11.70 9.88
CA ASP A 76 14.77 12.43 10.61
C ASP A 76 13.40 11.76 10.42
N THR A 77 13.15 11.25 9.21
CA THR A 77 11.98 10.45 8.89
C THR A 77 12.00 9.12 9.64
N VAL A 78 13.13 8.42 9.69
CA VAL A 78 13.28 7.18 10.47
C VAL A 78 12.87 7.41 11.93
N LYS A 79 13.38 8.45 12.55
CA LYS A 79 13.05 8.78 13.94
C LYS A 79 11.56 9.06 14.12
N LEU A 80 10.97 9.87 13.24
CA LEU A 80 9.55 10.23 13.29
C LEU A 80 8.65 9.00 13.15
N MET A 81 8.94 8.14 12.18
CA MET A 81 8.10 6.96 11.89
C MET A 81 8.20 5.93 13.00
N ASN A 82 9.39 5.67 13.54
CA ASN A 82 9.57 4.78 14.68
C ASN A 82 8.78 5.27 15.91
N GLU A 83 8.80 6.58 16.18
CA GLU A 83 8.08 7.17 17.29
C GLU A 83 6.55 7.04 17.19
N ILE A 84 5.99 7.00 15.97
CA ILE A 84 4.53 7.03 15.73
C ILE A 84 3.95 5.66 15.40
N PHE A 85 4.67 4.84 14.65
CA PHE A 85 4.09 3.63 14.04
C PHE A 85 4.60 2.31 14.62
N TRP A 86 5.77 2.26 15.24
CA TRP A 86 6.51 1.01 15.38
C TRP A 86 6.89 0.63 16.82
N ASP A 87 6.07 0.97 17.80
CA ASP A 87 6.36 0.65 19.21
C ASP A 87 6.49 -0.86 19.50
N ASP A 88 5.72 -1.72 18.78
CA ASP A 88 5.64 -3.16 19.05
C ASP A 88 5.90 -4.04 17.80
N TYR A 89 6.45 -3.49 16.72
CA TYR A 89 6.70 -4.25 15.50
C TYR A 89 8.12 -4.83 15.47
N ASP A 90 8.22 -6.15 15.23
CA ASP A 90 9.47 -6.86 15.03
C ASP A 90 9.57 -7.36 13.58
N PRO A 91 10.43 -6.73 12.74
CA PRO A 91 10.55 -7.12 11.33
C PRO A 91 11.07 -8.55 11.12
N GLU A 92 11.68 -9.20 12.14
CA GLU A 92 12.15 -10.58 12.02
C GLU A 92 11.04 -11.60 12.25
N SER A 93 10.04 -11.25 13.05
CA SER A 93 8.92 -12.14 13.38
C SER A 93 7.61 -11.74 12.70
N ASP A 94 7.42 -10.45 12.44
CA ASP A 94 6.20 -9.89 11.88
C ASP A 94 6.29 -9.75 10.37
N GLY A 95 5.32 -10.31 9.66
CA GLY A 95 5.29 -10.24 8.20
C GLY A 95 4.77 -8.90 7.68
N ILE A 96 4.88 -8.72 6.36
CA ILE A 96 4.43 -7.52 5.63
C ILE A 96 2.95 -7.16 5.89
N TYR A 97 2.10 -8.16 6.12
CA TYR A 97 0.69 -7.95 6.46
C TYR A 97 0.50 -7.34 7.84
N SER A 98 1.30 -7.75 8.82
CA SER A 98 1.31 -7.14 10.15
C SER A 98 1.74 -5.68 10.07
N ALA A 99 2.79 -5.38 9.30
CA ALA A 99 3.24 -4.01 9.05
C ALA A 99 2.14 -3.13 8.45
N LEU A 100 1.47 -3.62 7.40
CA LEU A 100 0.37 -2.90 6.74
C LEU A 100 -0.82 -2.66 7.67
N SER A 101 -1.17 -3.67 8.47
CA SER A 101 -2.22 -3.55 9.49
C SER A 101 -1.86 -2.53 10.57
N GLN A 102 -0.63 -2.53 11.04
CA GLN A 102 -0.11 -1.57 12.00
C GLN A 102 -0.20 -0.14 11.46
N VAL A 103 0.35 0.12 10.27
CA VAL A 103 0.30 1.44 9.63
C VAL A 103 -1.13 1.96 9.51
N ARG A 104 -2.04 1.13 9.03
CA ARG A 104 -3.45 1.50 8.88
C ARG A 104 -4.11 1.79 10.22
N THR A 105 -3.87 0.95 11.22
CA THR A 105 -4.44 1.12 12.57
C THR A 105 -3.96 2.41 13.20
N VAL A 106 -2.67 2.69 13.12
CA VAL A 106 -2.09 3.92 13.67
C VAL A 106 -2.65 5.16 12.98
N LEU A 107 -2.74 5.16 11.64
CA LEU A 107 -3.34 6.27 10.90
C LEU A 107 -4.81 6.47 11.31
N ASN A 108 -5.62 5.43 11.31
CA ASN A 108 -7.04 5.53 11.65
C ASN A 108 -7.29 6.02 13.07
N ASN A 109 -6.42 5.69 14.00
CA ASN A 109 -6.56 6.08 15.40
C ASN A 109 -6.02 7.49 15.70
N ASN A 110 -5.01 7.95 14.97
CA ASN A 110 -4.30 9.18 15.31
C ASN A 110 -4.65 10.38 14.45
N VAL A 111 -5.15 10.16 13.22
CA VAL A 111 -5.43 11.26 12.29
C VAL A 111 -6.80 11.12 11.66
N LYS A 112 -7.35 12.23 11.20
CA LYS A 112 -8.68 12.31 10.59
C LYS A 112 -8.57 12.59 9.09
N TYR A 113 -9.29 11.83 8.28
CA TYR A 113 -9.42 12.11 6.86
C TYR A 113 -10.26 13.36 6.61
N VAL A 114 -9.74 14.27 5.79
CA VAL A 114 -10.43 15.44 5.22
C VAL A 114 -9.97 15.65 3.78
N GLU A 115 -10.88 15.92 2.87
CA GLU A 115 -10.53 16.12 1.45
C GLU A 115 -9.57 17.30 1.22
N LYS A 116 -9.73 18.36 1.98
CA LYS A 116 -8.97 19.61 1.87
C LYS A 116 -8.34 19.97 3.21
N PRO A 117 -7.25 19.29 3.59
CA PRO A 117 -6.55 19.62 4.82
C PRO A 117 -5.89 21.00 4.73
N MET A 118 -5.65 21.60 5.89
CA MET A 118 -4.85 22.82 5.97
C MET A 118 -3.42 22.49 5.54
N ALA A 119 -2.84 23.32 4.68
CA ALA A 119 -1.45 23.19 4.26
C ALA A 119 -0.51 23.35 5.47
N ALA A 120 0.58 22.60 5.45
CA ALA A 120 1.64 22.80 6.42
C ALA A 120 2.27 24.20 6.22
N PRO A 121 2.67 24.88 7.30
CA PRO A 121 3.50 26.09 7.18
C PRO A 121 4.82 25.77 6.43
N GLU A 122 5.36 26.75 5.69
CA GLU A 122 6.59 26.55 4.89
C GLU A 122 7.80 26.04 5.69
N SER A 123 7.82 26.29 7.01
CA SER A 123 8.89 25.83 7.90
C SER A 123 8.74 24.40 8.40
N TYR A 124 7.65 23.71 8.02
CA TYR A 124 7.35 22.35 8.46
C TYR A 124 7.39 21.36 7.31
N ASP A 125 7.97 20.20 7.56
CA ASP A 125 7.72 19.04 6.71
C ASP A 125 6.23 18.68 6.72
N PRO A 126 5.59 18.51 5.55
CA PRO A 126 4.15 18.25 5.46
C PRO A 126 3.69 16.98 6.17
N ILE A 127 4.48 15.90 6.10
CA ILE A 127 4.14 14.62 6.73
C ILE A 127 4.25 14.75 8.25
N ARG A 128 5.31 15.35 8.74
CA ARG A 128 5.48 15.63 10.18
C ARG A 128 4.35 16.52 10.71
N TYR A 129 3.99 17.57 9.98
CA TYR A 129 2.88 18.45 10.36
C TYR A 129 1.55 17.70 10.42
N PHE A 130 1.28 16.88 9.41
CA PHE A 130 0.10 16.01 9.35
C PHE A 130 0.03 15.08 10.56
N LEU A 131 1.08 14.34 10.84
CA LEU A 131 1.08 13.31 11.88
C LEU A 131 1.10 13.88 13.31
N THR A 132 1.71 15.05 13.53
CA THR A 132 1.97 15.54 14.89
C THR A 132 1.19 16.80 15.27
N LYS A 133 0.75 17.61 14.31
CA LYS A 133 0.13 18.92 14.55
C LYS A 133 -1.31 19.01 14.05
N SER A 134 -1.53 18.99 12.74
CA SER A 134 -2.88 19.14 12.19
C SER A 134 -3.76 17.94 12.50
N ARG A 135 -3.19 16.76 12.47
CA ARG A 135 -3.88 15.47 12.57
C ARG A 135 -5.06 15.34 11.60
N GLN A 136 -4.97 16.05 10.48
CA GLN A 136 -5.96 16.03 9.41
C GLN A 136 -5.24 15.94 8.06
N GLY A 137 -5.66 15.00 7.22
CA GLY A 137 -5.05 14.75 5.92
C GLY A 137 -5.99 14.15 4.90
N ASN A 138 -5.61 14.24 3.65
CA ASN A 138 -6.26 13.59 2.52
C ASN A 138 -5.49 12.33 2.11
N SER A 139 -5.93 11.68 1.04
CA SER A 139 -5.27 10.47 0.52
C SER A 139 -3.78 10.65 0.24
N MET A 140 -3.36 11.83 -0.23
CA MET A 140 -1.94 12.12 -0.48
C MET A 140 -1.10 12.05 0.80
N LEU A 141 -1.54 12.68 1.87
CA LEU A 141 -0.83 12.67 3.16
C LEU A 141 -0.85 11.29 3.82
N TYR A 142 -1.98 10.58 3.73
CA TYR A 142 -2.09 9.20 4.21
C TYR A 142 -1.14 8.26 3.47
N ALA A 143 -1.15 8.29 2.14
CA ALA A 143 -0.27 7.47 1.32
C ALA A 143 1.21 7.80 1.54
N SER A 144 1.56 9.10 1.60
CA SER A 144 2.94 9.52 1.86
C SER A 144 3.46 9.05 3.21
N ALA A 145 2.67 9.23 4.27
CA ALA A 145 3.05 8.76 5.61
C ALA A 145 3.18 7.23 5.67
N ALA A 146 2.32 6.50 4.98
CA ALA A 146 2.39 5.04 4.91
C ALA A 146 3.63 4.56 4.13
N VAL A 147 3.97 5.20 3.02
CA VAL A 147 5.19 4.88 2.26
C VAL A 147 6.42 5.05 3.13
N GLU A 148 6.57 6.19 3.79
CA GLU A 148 7.73 6.46 4.65
C GLU A 148 7.79 5.49 5.83
N SER A 149 6.66 5.19 6.47
CA SER A 149 6.64 4.26 7.59
C SER A 149 7.04 2.82 7.21
N LEU A 150 6.61 2.35 6.03
CA LEU A 150 6.98 1.02 5.53
C LEU A 150 8.46 0.94 5.15
N ARG A 151 9.00 1.97 4.50
CA ARG A 151 10.41 2.04 4.11
C ARG A 151 11.36 1.98 5.29
N VAL A 152 10.99 2.57 6.41
CA VAL A 152 11.80 2.54 7.66
C VAL A 152 12.09 1.10 8.11
N HIS A 153 11.20 0.17 7.84
CA HIS A 153 11.37 -1.26 8.14
C HIS A 153 11.81 -2.11 6.94
N GLY A 154 12.38 -1.47 5.92
CA GLY A 154 12.90 -2.19 4.77
C GLY A 154 11.82 -2.81 3.89
N ILE A 155 10.56 -2.40 4.01
CA ILE A 155 9.45 -2.83 3.16
C ILE A 155 9.40 -1.90 1.96
N PRO A 156 9.67 -2.39 0.73
CA PRO A 156 9.67 -1.54 -0.44
C PRO A 156 8.27 -1.00 -0.72
N ALA A 157 8.14 0.31 -0.71
CA ALA A 157 6.88 1.00 -0.91
C ALA A 157 7.04 2.21 -1.82
N ARG A 158 6.01 2.52 -2.62
CA ARG A 158 5.97 3.71 -3.47
C ARG A 158 4.62 4.40 -3.41
N TYR A 159 4.67 5.71 -3.52
CA TYR A 159 3.50 6.57 -3.61
C TYR A 159 2.95 6.56 -5.03
N VAL A 160 1.64 6.47 -5.17
CA VAL A 160 0.95 6.48 -6.46
C VAL A 160 -0.25 7.42 -6.40
N GLU A 161 -0.43 8.20 -7.46
CA GLU A 161 -1.61 9.03 -7.70
C GLU A 161 -2.40 8.52 -8.90
N GLY A 162 -3.72 8.67 -8.82
CA GLY A 162 -4.62 8.31 -9.91
C GLY A 162 -6.06 8.68 -9.58
N TYR A 163 -6.97 7.85 -10.03
CA TYR A 163 -8.40 8.03 -9.83
C TYR A 163 -9.00 6.77 -9.23
N PHE A 164 -9.84 6.96 -8.23
CA PHE A 164 -10.62 5.87 -7.66
C PHE A 164 -12.00 5.84 -8.33
N VAL A 165 -12.39 4.67 -8.83
CA VAL A 165 -13.69 4.43 -9.44
C VAL A 165 -14.40 3.33 -8.65
N SER A 166 -15.54 3.64 -8.04
CA SER A 166 -16.33 2.64 -7.33
C SER A 166 -17.00 1.65 -8.29
N GLU A 167 -17.34 0.48 -7.77
CA GLU A 167 -18.10 -0.52 -8.55
C GLU A 167 -19.42 0.05 -9.08
N GLU A 168 -20.12 0.87 -8.27
CA GLU A 168 -21.37 1.53 -8.66
C GLU A 168 -21.17 2.50 -9.82
N GLN A 169 -20.09 3.30 -9.77
CA GLN A 169 -19.75 4.19 -10.89
C GLN A 169 -19.41 3.40 -12.15
N SER A 170 -18.68 2.30 -12.01
CA SER A 170 -18.30 1.44 -13.14
C SER A 170 -19.49 0.71 -13.74
N ALA A 171 -20.47 0.29 -12.93
CA ALA A 171 -21.68 -0.38 -13.37
C ALA A 171 -22.69 0.58 -14.02
N ALA A 172 -22.69 1.82 -13.60
CA ALA A 172 -23.55 2.87 -14.08
C ALA A 172 -23.32 3.22 -15.50
N ASN A 173 -23.72 3.27 -16.51
CA ASN A 173 -23.37 3.72 -17.89
C ASN A 173 -22.61 2.69 -18.75
N GLY A 174 -22.82 1.41 -18.53
CA GLY A 174 -22.22 0.36 -19.37
C GLY A 174 -20.69 0.36 -19.33
N GLY A 175 -20.11 0.63 -18.17
CA GLY A 175 -18.67 0.60 -17.96
C GLY A 175 -17.91 1.87 -18.39
N LYS A 176 -18.61 2.93 -18.78
CA LYS A 176 -17.97 4.24 -19.08
C LYS A 176 -18.12 5.17 -17.89
N VAL A 177 -16.99 5.60 -17.35
CA VAL A 177 -16.93 6.55 -16.23
C VAL A 177 -16.26 7.84 -16.67
N SER A 178 -16.89 8.98 -16.38
CA SER A 178 -16.28 10.31 -16.56
C SER A 178 -15.60 10.69 -15.26
N LEU A 179 -14.26 10.74 -15.27
CA LEU A 179 -13.44 11.11 -14.13
C LEU A 179 -13.42 12.62 -13.92
N THR A 180 -13.42 13.01 -12.67
CA THR A 180 -13.34 14.42 -12.24
C THR A 180 -12.28 14.55 -11.14
N GLY A 181 -11.95 15.77 -10.74
CA GLY A 181 -11.04 15.99 -9.62
C GLY A 181 -11.52 15.44 -8.26
N LYS A 182 -12.80 15.07 -8.14
CA LYS A 182 -13.33 14.42 -6.94
C LYS A 182 -12.97 12.93 -6.87
N ASP A 183 -12.67 12.34 -8.00
CA ASP A 183 -12.29 10.95 -8.12
C ASP A 183 -10.77 10.79 -7.97
N ALA A 184 -10.01 11.90 -7.87
CA ALA A 184 -8.57 11.89 -7.65
C ALA A 184 -8.25 11.27 -6.30
N HIS A 185 -7.29 10.36 -6.30
CA HIS A 185 -6.92 9.58 -5.13
C HIS A 185 -5.43 9.23 -5.14
N ALA A 186 -4.87 9.05 -3.95
CA ALA A 186 -3.52 8.56 -3.80
C ALA A 186 -3.51 7.31 -2.90
N TRP A 187 -2.61 6.38 -3.21
CA TRP A 187 -2.45 5.12 -2.46
C TRP A 187 -0.99 4.70 -2.41
N VAL A 188 -0.74 3.64 -1.68
CA VAL A 188 0.57 2.99 -1.63
C VAL A 188 0.59 1.80 -2.56
N GLU A 189 1.69 1.57 -3.26
CA GLU A 189 2.00 0.25 -3.79
C GLU A 189 3.16 -0.34 -3.00
N VAL A 190 2.99 -1.58 -2.58
CA VAL A 190 3.96 -2.35 -1.80
C VAL A 190 4.46 -3.50 -2.65
N TYR A 191 5.76 -3.75 -2.61
CA TYR A 191 6.36 -4.84 -3.37
C TYR A 191 6.29 -6.14 -2.56
N PHE A 192 5.76 -7.17 -3.20
CA PHE A 192 5.73 -8.52 -2.67
C PHE A 192 6.69 -9.38 -3.49
N ASP A 193 7.63 -10.01 -2.81
CA ASP A 193 8.64 -10.84 -3.44
C ASP A 193 8.03 -11.93 -4.30
N GLY A 194 8.52 -12.04 -5.52
CA GLY A 194 8.00 -13.00 -6.51
C GLY A 194 6.66 -12.64 -7.14
N ILE A 195 5.96 -11.61 -6.66
CA ILE A 195 4.62 -11.21 -7.13
C ILE A 195 4.68 -9.86 -7.83
N GLY A 196 5.39 -8.89 -7.22
CA GLY A 196 5.50 -7.53 -7.72
C GLY A 196 4.70 -6.52 -6.90
N TRP A 197 4.45 -5.36 -7.48
CA TRP A 197 3.76 -4.25 -6.85
C TRP A 197 2.27 -4.49 -6.71
N LEU A 198 1.76 -4.39 -5.49
CA LEU A 198 0.33 -4.48 -5.18
C LEU A 198 -0.17 -3.17 -4.55
N PRO A 199 -1.33 -2.66 -4.99
CA PRO A 199 -1.90 -1.45 -4.41
C PRO A 199 -2.48 -1.74 -3.02
N VAL A 200 -2.21 -0.81 -2.10
CA VAL A 200 -2.73 -0.81 -0.73
C VAL A 200 -3.29 0.56 -0.42
N ASP A 201 -4.58 0.62 -0.14
CA ASP A 201 -5.23 1.86 0.29
C ASP A 201 -5.30 1.91 1.83
N VAL A 202 -4.67 2.90 2.41
CA VAL A 202 -4.61 3.12 3.87
C VAL A 202 -5.58 4.21 4.33
N THR A 203 -6.36 4.80 3.44
CA THR A 203 -7.40 5.76 3.80
C THR A 203 -8.58 5.08 4.50
N PRO A 204 -9.31 5.79 5.38
CA PRO A 204 -10.49 5.23 6.08
C PRO A 204 -11.66 4.95 5.14
#